data_9c45c16279ec32fd2aedef7e0e968c59
#
_entry.id   9c45c16279ec32fd2aedef7e0e968c59
#
_cell.length_a   1.000
_cell.length_b   1.000
_cell.length_c   1.000
_cell.angle_alpha   90.00
_cell.angle_beta   90.00
_cell.angle_gamma   90.00
#
_symmetry.space_group_name_H-M   'P 1'
#
loop_
_entity.id
_entity.type
_entity.pdbx_description
1 polymer ?
#
loop_
_entity_poly.entity_id
_entity_poly.type
_entity_poly.pdbx_seq_one_letter_code
_entity_poly.pdbx_strand_id
1 'polypeptide(L)'
;MEKKVKENSASLADLLAMFEDDISIADINASRYLGKISASIVKRRIELKMSQKDFAGYLGVSQGMISRWEGGDYNFSIKALSEIAEKLE
;
A
#
# COMPACT_ATOMS: atom_id res chain seq x y z
N MET A 1 -10.73 3.16 -29.21
CA MET A 1 -10.36 2.43 -28.08
C MET A 1 -9.81 3.24 -26.92
N GLU A 2 -8.78 3.97 -27.12
CA GLU A 2 -8.31 4.87 -26.12
C GLU A 2 -9.36 5.81 -25.63
N LYS A 3 -10.19 6.26 -26.54
CA LYS A 3 -11.27 7.11 -26.23
C LYS A 3 -12.22 6.52 -25.21
N LYS A 4 -12.52 5.24 -25.37
CA LYS A 4 -13.42 4.59 -24.47
C LYS A 4 -12.84 4.53 -23.07
N VAL A 5 -11.58 4.17 -22.96
CA VAL A 5 -10.91 4.13 -21.68
C VAL A 5 -10.88 5.52 -21.09
N LYS A 6 -10.60 6.50 -21.90
CA LYS A 6 -10.58 7.86 -21.46
C LYS A 6 -11.93 8.32 -20.96
N GLU A 7 -12.97 7.97 -21.67
CA GLU A 7 -14.30 8.35 -21.27
C GLU A 7 -14.66 7.75 -19.92
N ASN A 8 -14.31 6.49 -19.70
CA ASN A 8 -14.58 5.85 -18.42
C ASN A 8 -13.77 6.51 -17.33
N SER A 9 -12.52 6.81 -17.61
CA SER A 9 -11.67 7.48 -16.66
C SER A 9 -12.20 8.87 -16.35
N ALA A 10 -12.61 9.57 -17.39
CA ALA A 10 -13.13 10.91 -17.21
C ALA A 10 -14.39 10.90 -16.38
N SER A 11 -15.26 9.93 -16.62
CA SER A 11 -16.49 9.83 -15.86
C SER A 11 -16.22 9.60 -14.40
N LEU A 12 -15.26 8.72 -14.12
CA LEU A 12 -14.88 8.47 -12.75
C LEU A 12 -14.26 9.72 -12.13
N ALA A 13 -13.37 10.37 -12.88
CA ALA A 13 -12.73 11.57 -12.40
C ALA A 13 -13.75 12.68 -12.14
N ASP A 14 -14.72 12.82 -13.02
CA ASP A 14 -15.76 13.83 -12.84
C ASP A 14 -16.57 13.56 -11.58
N LEU A 15 -16.89 12.30 -11.34
CA LEU A 15 -17.63 11.94 -10.15
C LEU A 15 -16.81 12.24 -8.90
N LEU A 16 -15.54 11.90 -8.93
CA LEU A 16 -14.65 12.14 -7.80
C LEU A 16 -14.38 13.63 -7.61
N ALA A 17 -14.40 14.39 -8.67
CA ALA A 17 -14.17 15.83 -8.58
C ALA A 17 -15.25 16.53 -7.75
N MET A 18 -16.41 15.92 -7.62
CA MET A 18 -17.46 16.46 -6.79
C MET A 18 -17.03 16.48 -5.33
N PHE A 19 -16.05 15.70 -4.97
CA PHE A 19 -15.53 15.61 -3.61
C PHE A 19 -14.09 16.12 -3.52
N GLU A 20 -13.67 16.93 -4.50
CA GLU A 20 -12.26 17.31 -4.58
C GLU A 20 -11.77 18.10 -3.39
N ASP A 21 -12.65 18.76 -2.68
CA ASP A 21 -12.26 19.48 -1.48
C ASP A 21 -11.85 18.53 -0.36
N ASP A 22 -12.30 17.29 -0.44
CA ASP A 22 -12.04 16.28 0.57
C ASP A 22 -11.03 15.24 0.13
N ILE A 23 -11.09 14.85 -1.16
CA ILE A 23 -10.27 13.76 -1.68
C ILE A 23 -9.75 14.14 -3.06
N SER A 24 -8.45 13.97 -3.26
CA SER A 24 -7.86 14.14 -4.59
C SER A 24 -7.67 12.76 -5.24
N ILE A 25 -7.55 12.76 -6.57
CA ILE A 25 -7.28 11.52 -7.30
C ILE A 25 -5.91 10.98 -6.91
N ALA A 26 -4.96 11.87 -6.67
CA ALA A 26 -3.62 11.44 -6.24
C ALA A 26 -3.69 10.75 -4.89
N ASP A 27 -4.52 11.24 -3.97
CA ASP A 27 -4.68 10.61 -2.67
C ASP A 27 -5.31 9.23 -2.80
N ILE A 28 -6.28 9.08 -3.70
CA ILE A 28 -6.91 7.80 -3.94
C ILE A 28 -5.90 6.80 -4.50
N ASN A 29 -5.09 7.24 -5.46
CA ASN A 29 -4.07 6.38 -6.05
C ASN A 29 -3.02 5.99 -5.01
N ALA A 30 -2.60 6.93 -4.18
CA ALA A 30 -1.64 6.64 -3.13
C ALA A 30 -2.19 5.60 -2.16
N SER A 31 -3.44 5.74 -1.75
CA SER A 31 -4.08 4.77 -0.87
C SER A 31 -4.11 3.38 -1.49
N ARG A 32 -4.37 3.32 -2.79
CA ARG A 32 -4.41 2.05 -3.50
C ARG A 32 -3.04 1.39 -3.51
N TYR A 33 -1.99 2.14 -3.75
CA TYR A 33 -0.63 1.60 -3.74
C TYR A 33 -0.23 1.16 -2.34
N LEU A 34 -0.57 1.95 -1.33
CA LEU A 34 -0.26 1.59 0.06
C LEU A 34 -0.95 0.28 0.44
N GLY A 35 -2.20 0.12 0.01
CA GLY A 35 -2.93 -1.12 0.26
C GLY A 35 -2.26 -2.33 -0.38
N LYS A 36 -1.77 -2.17 -1.61
CA LYS A 36 -1.08 -3.26 -2.31
C LYS A 36 0.21 -3.63 -1.62
N ILE A 37 0.95 -2.64 -1.18
CA ILE A 37 2.21 -2.87 -0.46
C ILE A 37 1.93 -3.62 0.83
N SER A 38 0.95 -3.16 1.60
CA SER A 38 0.60 -3.80 2.86
C SER A 38 0.17 -5.25 2.64
N ALA A 39 -0.65 -5.50 1.61
CA ALA A 39 -1.10 -6.85 1.30
C ALA A 39 0.08 -7.75 0.91
N SER A 40 1.05 -7.21 0.18
CA SER A 40 2.24 -7.97 -0.21
C SER A 40 3.08 -8.36 1.00
N ILE A 41 3.18 -7.45 1.97
CA ILE A 41 3.91 -7.72 3.20
C ILE A 41 3.23 -8.83 4.00
N VAL A 42 1.92 -8.75 4.15
CA VAL A 42 1.14 -9.77 4.84
C VAL A 42 1.32 -11.13 4.16
N LYS A 43 1.21 -11.14 2.84
CA LYS A 43 1.32 -12.37 2.07
C LYS A 43 2.68 -13.01 2.29
N ARG A 44 3.74 -12.22 2.24
CA ARG A 44 5.08 -12.76 2.44
C ARG A 44 5.27 -13.30 3.84
N ARG A 45 4.74 -12.60 4.84
CA ARG A 45 4.82 -13.07 6.21
C ARG A 45 4.15 -14.43 6.37
N ILE A 46 2.98 -14.57 5.77
CA ILE A 46 2.23 -15.82 5.85
C ILE A 46 2.96 -16.94 5.12
N GLU A 47 3.56 -16.63 3.97
CA GLU A 47 4.35 -17.61 3.23
C GLU A 47 5.52 -18.10 4.05
N LEU A 48 6.11 -17.22 4.84
CA LEU A 48 7.22 -17.58 5.73
C LEU A 48 6.74 -18.26 7.00
N LYS A 49 5.43 -18.37 7.19
CA LYS A 49 4.83 -19.01 8.35
C LYS A 49 5.23 -18.34 9.65
N MET A 50 5.30 -17.02 9.63
CA MET A 50 5.69 -16.23 10.80
C MET A 50 4.51 -15.46 11.37
N SER A 51 4.50 -15.33 12.70
CA SER A 51 3.60 -14.39 13.34
C SER A 51 4.13 -12.98 13.12
N GLN A 52 3.33 -11.97 13.46
CA GLN A 52 3.82 -10.59 13.38
C GLN A 52 5.05 -10.40 14.28
N LYS A 53 5.06 -11.03 15.43
CA LYS A 53 6.16 -10.92 16.36
C LYS A 53 7.44 -11.53 15.77
N ASP A 54 7.31 -12.72 15.19
CA ASP A 54 8.46 -13.39 14.58
C ASP A 54 8.99 -12.58 13.40
N PHE A 55 8.07 -12.05 12.60
CA PHE A 55 8.40 -11.27 11.43
C PHE A 55 9.13 -9.99 11.83
N ALA A 56 8.67 -9.36 12.91
CA ALA A 56 9.33 -8.16 13.45
C ALA A 56 10.77 -8.47 13.83
N GLY A 57 11.00 -9.58 14.51
CA GLY A 57 12.35 -10.01 14.85
C GLY A 57 13.19 -10.27 13.62
N TYR A 58 12.60 -10.92 12.62
CA TYR A 58 13.28 -11.23 11.37
C TYR A 58 13.72 -9.96 10.64
N LEU A 59 12.86 -8.95 10.64
CA LEU A 59 13.14 -7.69 9.93
C LEU A 59 13.87 -6.67 10.81
N GLY A 60 14.02 -6.93 12.09
CA GLY A 60 14.71 -6.01 12.97
C GLY A 60 13.90 -4.78 13.33
N VAL A 61 12.58 -4.91 13.42
CA VAL A 61 11.69 -3.81 13.78
C VAL A 61 10.76 -4.27 14.90
N SER A 62 9.97 -3.34 15.44
CA SER A 62 9.02 -3.68 16.48
C SER A 62 7.78 -4.34 15.88
N GLN A 63 7.07 -5.13 16.69
CA GLN A 63 5.81 -5.71 16.26
C GLN A 63 4.80 -4.62 15.94
N GLY A 64 4.82 -3.52 16.69
CA GLY A 64 3.93 -2.40 16.40
C GLY A 64 4.16 -1.82 15.02
N MET A 65 5.41 -1.82 14.56
CA MET A 65 5.71 -1.35 13.21
C MET A 65 5.15 -2.31 12.18
N ILE A 66 5.28 -3.61 12.39
CA ILE A 66 4.68 -4.60 11.48
C ILE A 66 3.17 -4.38 11.40
N SER A 67 2.53 -4.19 12.54
CA SER A 67 1.10 -3.96 12.59
C SER A 67 0.70 -2.73 11.76
N ARG A 68 1.47 -1.67 11.84
CA ARG A 68 1.22 -0.48 11.05
C ARG A 68 1.40 -0.73 9.57
N TRP A 69 2.47 -1.44 9.20
CA TRP A 69 2.72 -1.75 7.80
C TRP A 69 1.61 -2.57 7.18
N GLU A 70 1.04 -3.48 7.98
CA GLU A 70 -0.01 -4.37 7.48
C GLU A 70 -1.39 -3.72 7.51
N GLY A 71 -1.50 -2.54 8.10
CA GLY A 71 -2.79 -1.86 8.24
C GLY A 71 -3.36 -1.26 6.97
N GLY A 72 -2.54 -1.07 5.96
CA GLY A 72 -3.03 -0.62 4.66
C GLY A 72 -2.90 0.87 4.40
N ASP A 73 -2.55 1.66 5.40
CA ASP A 73 -2.46 3.10 5.24
C ASP A 73 -1.11 3.70 5.68
N TYR A 74 -0.14 2.86 5.96
CA TYR A 74 1.18 3.35 6.34
C TYR A 74 1.90 3.95 5.13
N ASN A 75 2.44 5.15 5.29
CA ASN A 75 3.13 5.82 4.19
C ASN A 75 4.60 5.44 4.18
N PHE A 76 4.93 4.43 3.39
CA PHE A 76 6.30 3.95 3.29
C PHE A 76 7.18 4.92 2.51
N SER A 77 8.39 5.15 3.01
CA SER A 77 9.38 5.85 2.20
C SER A 77 9.97 4.87 1.20
N ILE A 78 10.52 5.41 0.12
CA ILE A 78 11.16 4.56 -0.89
C ILE A 78 12.32 3.80 -0.27
N LYS A 79 13.07 4.47 0.60
CA LYS A 79 14.19 3.83 1.27
C LYS A 79 13.72 2.66 2.13
N ALA A 80 12.66 2.86 2.90
CA ALA A 80 12.12 1.80 3.74
C ALA A 80 11.66 0.62 2.91
N LEU A 81 10.97 0.88 1.80
CA LEU A 81 10.52 -0.18 0.90
C LEU A 81 11.69 -0.97 0.35
N SER A 82 12.75 -0.28 -0.03
CA SER A 82 13.94 -0.94 -0.57
C SER A 82 14.57 -1.85 0.47
N GLU A 83 14.64 -1.39 1.70
CA GLU A 83 15.22 -2.18 2.79
C GLU A 83 14.37 -3.41 3.10
N ILE A 84 13.05 -3.23 3.12
CA ILE A 84 12.13 -4.34 3.36
C ILE A 84 12.24 -5.37 2.23
N ALA A 85 12.22 -4.89 0.99
CA ALA A 85 12.31 -5.77 -0.16
C ALA A 85 13.58 -6.59 -0.14
N GLU A 86 14.69 -5.97 0.23
CA GLU A 86 15.97 -6.65 0.30
C GLU A 86 15.92 -7.81 1.29
N LYS A 87 15.29 -7.60 2.42
CA LYS A 87 15.21 -8.63 3.45
C LYS A 87 14.22 -9.74 3.13
N LEU A 88 13.25 -9.46 2.28
CA LEU A 88 12.19 -10.41 1.97
C LEU A 88 12.42 -11.22 0.69
N GLU A 89 13.50 -10.98 0.01
CA GLU A 89 13.79 -11.73 -1.20
C GLU A 89 14.03 -13.20 -0.95
#